data_2e59ecafcdd6ed815522c129b7819617
#
_entry.id   2e59ecafcdd6ed815522c129b7819617
#
_cell.length_a   1.000
_cell.length_b   1.000
_cell.length_c   1.000
_cell.angle_alpha   90.00
_cell.angle_beta   90.00
_cell.angle_gamma   90.00
#
_symmetry.space_group_name_H-M   'P 1'
#
loop_
_entity.id
_entity.type
_entity.pdbx_description
1 polymer ?
#
loop_
_entity_poly.entity_id
_entity_poly.type
_entity_poly.pdbx_seq_one_letter_code
_entity_poly.pdbx_strand_id
1 'polypeptide(L)'
;MTFRQNAKRSALAAAAFAALGLAVPAQADGDVTCNAGPQKAWQKMSKLKKKAWLEEWELLKMQVEGDCYEVYARTKEGQSIEAFFHPVTLKKLVVF
;
A
#
# COMPACT_ATOMS: atom_id res chain seq x y z
N MET A 1 8.71 36.41 -31.81
CA MET A 1 8.73 36.18 -31.26
C MET A 1 8.68 35.73 -30.43
N THR A 2 8.68 35.86 -30.66
CA THR A 2 8.71 35.61 -29.81
C THR A 2 8.44 34.89 -29.11
N PHE A 3 8.34 34.90 -29.37
CA PHE A 3 8.12 34.40 -28.60
C PHE A 3 8.13 33.62 -28.01
N ARG A 4 8.16 33.72 -28.11
CA ARG A 4 8.25 33.24 -27.46
C ARG A 4 8.25 32.66 -26.62
N GLN A 5 8.40 32.72 -26.61
CA GLN A 5 8.48 32.43 -25.71
C GLN A 5 8.21 31.72 -24.91
N ASN A 6 8.20 31.95 -25.24
CA ASN A 6 7.97 31.58 -24.41
C ASN A 6 7.81 30.72 -23.78
N ALA A 7 7.88 30.65 -24.11
CA ALA A 7 7.84 30.04 -23.54
C ALA A 7 7.94 29.41 -22.87
N LYS A 8 8.01 29.33 -22.91
CA LYS A 8 8.20 28.90 -22.25
C LYS A 8 8.04 28.38 -21.35
N ARG A 9 7.98 28.66 -21.54
CA ARG A 9 7.92 28.34 -20.59
C ARG A 9 7.51 27.57 -19.87
N SER A 10 7.54 27.58 -20.23
CA SER A 10 7.25 27.03 -19.57
C SER A 10 7.24 26.26 -18.87
N ALA A 11 7.43 26.09 -18.89
CA ALA A 11 7.53 25.50 -18.21
C ALA A 11 7.40 25.05 -17.33
N LEU A 12 7.33 25.05 -17.17
CA LEU A 12 7.24 24.76 -16.23
C LEU A 12 6.80 24.09 -15.60
N ALA A 13 6.43 24.34 -15.92
CA ALA A 13 5.96 23.86 -15.31
C ALA A 13 5.90 22.96 -14.89
N ALA A 14 6.05 22.68 -14.87
CA ALA A 14 6.13 21.86 -14.50
C ALA A 14 6.23 21.40 -13.69
N ALA A 15 6.34 21.55 -13.48
CA ALA A 15 6.56 21.18 -12.69
C ALA A 15 6.11 20.72 -11.94
N ALA A 16 5.77 20.95 -12.13
CA ALA A 16 5.41 20.63 -11.41
C ALA A 16 5.01 19.85 -11.05
N PHE A 17 5.19 19.45 -11.08
CA PHE A 17 4.94 18.83 -10.54
C PHE A 17 4.86 18.06 -10.07
N ALA A 18 4.79 18.14 -10.38
CA ALA A 18 4.95 17.39 -10.12
C ALA A 18 4.96 16.97 -9.17
N ALA A 19 4.98 17.28 -8.90
CA ALA A 19 5.13 16.94 -7.96
C ALA A 19 4.36 16.33 -7.36
N LEU A 20 3.98 16.43 -7.49
CA LEU A 20 3.35 15.89 -6.89
C LEU A 20 3.04 14.78 -6.68
N GLY A 21 3.01 14.60 -7.14
CA GLY A 21 2.76 13.50 -6.95
C GLY A 21 2.99 12.81 -5.91
N LEU A 22 3.28 13.08 -5.64
CA LEU A 22 3.58 12.63 -4.88
C LEU A 22 3.61 11.58 -4.22
N ALA A 23 3.73 11.07 -4.50
CA ALA A 23 4.33 10.18 -3.78
C ALA A 23 3.74 9.73 -2.53
N VAL A 24 2.74 10.11 -2.34
CA VAL A 24 2.06 9.87 -1.15
C VAL A 24 1.84 8.44 -0.80
N PRO A 25 1.41 7.61 -1.73
CA PRO A 25 1.07 6.25 -1.37
C PRO A 25 2.22 5.46 -0.82
N ALA A 26 3.39 5.80 -1.19
CA ALA A 26 4.51 5.03 -0.73
C ALA A 26 4.73 5.15 0.75
N GLN A 27 4.22 6.17 1.34
CA GLN A 27 4.46 6.40 2.74
C GLN A 27 3.72 5.48 3.65
N ALA A 28 2.60 4.98 3.22
CA ALA A 28 1.80 4.15 4.08
C ALA A 28 2.55 2.91 4.53
N ASP A 29 3.30 2.33 3.62
CA ASP A 29 3.99 1.08 3.91
C ASP A 29 5.00 1.19 5.01
N GLY A 30 5.68 2.30 5.08
CA GLY A 30 6.78 2.45 6.01
C GLY A 30 6.37 2.69 7.43
N ASP A 31 5.10 2.95 7.66
CA ASP A 31 4.67 3.38 8.96
C ASP A 31 4.07 2.29 9.83
N VAL A 32 3.95 1.07 9.34
CA VAL A 32 3.28 0.01 10.08
C VAL A 32 4.30 -0.91 10.72
N THR A 33 4.18 -1.10 12.02
CA THR A 33 5.03 -1.98 12.79
C THR A 33 4.16 -2.98 13.53
N CYS A 34 4.50 -4.26 13.43
CA CYS A 34 3.70 -5.30 14.02
C CYS A 34 4.27 -5.87 15.31
N ASN A 35 5.57 -5.69 15.56
CA ASN A 35 6.23 -6.28 16.71
C ASN A 35 6.03 -7.79 16.78
N ALA A 36 6.26 -8.44 15.65
CA ALA A 36 5.86 -9.83 15.49
C ALA A 36 6.81 -10.84 16.05
N GLY A 37 8.02 -10.42 16.38
CA GLY A 37 9.04 -11.37 16.83
C GLY A 37 9.57 -12.23 15.70
N PRO A 38 10.23 -13.33 16.03
CA PRO A 38 10.94 -14.13 15.02
C PRO A 38 9.99 -14.72 14.00
N GLN A 39 10.43 -14.69 12.76
CA GLN A 39 9.62 -15.13 11.64
C GLN A 39 9.21 -16.60 11.74
N LYS A 40 10.02 -17.41 12.40
CA LYS A 40 9.67 -18.82 12.55
C LYS A 40 8.40 -19.04 13.36
N ALA A 41 7.97 -18.03 14.12
CA ALA A 41 6.73 -18.13 14.89
C ALA A 41 5.51 -17.63 14.13
N TRP A 42 5.72 -17.11 12.93
CA TRP A 42 4.63 -16.54 12.14
C TRP A 42 3.75 -17.65 11.58
N GLN A 43 2.49 -17.35 11.45
CA GLN A 43 1.57 -18.25 10.80
C GLN A 43 1.79 -18.24 9.30
N LYS A 44 1.40 -19.31 8.63
CA LYS A 44 1.57 -19.38 7.18
C LYS A 44 0.75 -18.31 6.52
N MET A 45 1.35 -17.67 5.51
CA MET A 45 0.66 -16.63 4.76
C MET A 45 -0.63 -17.15 4.11
N SER A 46 -0.68 -18.43 3.81
CA SER A 46 -1.88 -19.01 3.22
C SER A 46 -3.11 -18.85 4.13
N LYS A 47 -2.89 -18.68 5.43
CA LYS A 47 -4.01 -18.45 6.34
C LYS A 47 -4.65 -17.08 6.16
N LEU A 48 -3.91 -16.14 5.59
CA LEU A 48 -4.48 -14.83 5.27
C LEU A 48 -5.53 -14.93 4.18
N LYS A 49 -5.40 -15.90 3.30
CA LYS A 49 -6.39 -16.07 2.24
C LYS A 49 -7.76 -16.28 2.83
N LYS A 50 -7.83 -17.07 3.90
CA LYS A 50 -9.10 -17.32 4.55
C LYS A 50 -9.64 -16.06 5.20
N LYS A 51 -8.76 -15.26 5.80
CA LYS A 51 -9.17 -14.00 6.40
C LYS A 51 -9.74 -13.05 5.35
N ALA A 52 -9.04 -12.93 4.22
CA ALA A 52 -9.49 -12.09 3.12
C ALA A 52 -10.85 -12.57 2.59
N TRP A 53 -10.98 -13.88 2.46
CA TRP A 53 -12.23 -14.47 1.98
C TRP A 53 -13.39 -14.15 2.93
N LEU A 54 -13.14 -14.22 4.22
CA LEU A 54 -14.17 -13.88 5.21
C LEU A 54 -14.57 -12.41 5.16
N GLU A 55 -13.65 -11.55 4.74
CA GLU A 55 -13.96 -10.13 4.54
C GLU A 55 -14.63 -9.87 3.20
N GLU A 56 -14.75 -10.88 2.38
CA GLU A 56 -15.27 -10.77 1.02
C GLU A 56 -14.39 -9.91 0.12
N TRP A 57 -13.08 -10.01 0.35
CA TRP A 57 -12.11 -9.29 -0.45
C TRP A 57 -11.59 -10.13 -1.59
N GLU A 58 -11.39 -9.49 -2.72
CA GLU A 58 -10.66 -10.11 -3.83
C GLU A 58 -9.18 -9.86 -3.57
N LEU A 59 -8.45 -10.93 -3.32
CA LEU A 59 -7.05 -10.83 -2.97
C LEU A 59 -6.21 -10.60 -4.21
N LEU A 60 -5.41 -9.52 -4.22
CA LEU A 60 -4.57 -9.20 -5.36
C LEU A 60 -3.13 -9.55 -5.12
N LYS A 61 -2.63 -9.36 -3.89
CA LYS A 61 -1.23 -9.62 -3.58
C LYS A 61 -1.07 -9.76 -2.08
N MET A 62 -0.17 -10.64 -1.66
CA MET A 62 0.23 -10.76 -0.26
C MET A 62 1.74 -10.76 -0.20
N GLN A 63 2.30 -10.13 0.80
CA GLN A 63 3.76 -10.11 0.98
C GLN A 63 4.11 -9.80 2.42
N VAL A 64 5.37 -10.01 2.74
CA VAL A 64 5.94 -9.54 3.99
C VAL A 64 6.39 -8.11 3.78
N GLU A 65 5.98 -7.23 4.68
CA GLU A 65 6.42 -5.85 4.65
C GLU A 65 6.90 -5.50 6.06
N GLY A 66 8.21 -5.30 6.21
CA GLY A 66 8.78 -5.11 7.54
C GLY A 66 8.53 -6.36 8.37
N ASP A 67 7.91 -6.20 9.51
CA ASP A 67 7.55 -7.32 10.36
C ASP A 67 6.04 -7.59 10.36
N CYS A 68 5.39 -7.26 9.25
CA CYS A 68 3.96 -7.47 9.08
C CYS A 68 3.68 -8.31 7.85
N TYR A 69 2.47 -8.86 7.78
CA TYR A 69 1.93 -9.33 6.52
C TYR A 69 1.11 -8.19 5.91
N GLU A 70 1.33 -7.97 4.64
CA GLU A 70 0.61 -6.93 3.89
C GLU A 70 -0.22 -7.57 2.80
N VAL A 71 -1.46 -7.12 2.67
CA VAL A 71 -2.40 -7.62 1.69
C VAL A 71 -2.91 -6.45 0.85
N TYR A 72 -2.82 -6.63 -0.47
CA TYR A 72 -3.48 -5.73 -1.41
C TYR A 72 -4.73 -6.44 -1.89
N ALA A 73 -5.86 -5.79 -1.83
CA ALA A 73 -7.13 -6.42 -2.15
C ALA A 73 -8.12 -5.42 -2.71
N ARG A 74 -9.19 -5.97 -3.27
CA ARG A 74 -10.32 -5.14 -3.70
C ARG A 74 -11.51 -5.58 -2.87
N THR A 75 -12.21 -4.64 -2.28
CA THR A 75 -13.37 -4.96 -1.46
C THR A 75 -14.54 -5.33 -2.35
N LYS A 76 -15.58 -5.86 -1.72
CA LYS A 76 -16.79 -6.22 -2.42
C LYS A 76 -17.46 -5.00 -3.09
N GLU A 77 -17.20 -3.80 -2.56
CA GLU A 77 -17.68 -2.56 -3.17
C GLU A 77 -16.78 -2.05 -4.28
N GLY A 78 -15.69 -2.74 -4.56
CA GLY A 78 -14.78 -2.37 -5.63
C GLY A 78 -13.65 -1.45 -5.24
N GLN A 79 -13.48 -1.17 -3.96
CA GLN A 79 -12.40 -0.30 -3.49
C GLN A 79 -11.10 -1.08 -3.41
N SER A 80 -10.03 -0.46 -3.88
CA SER A 80 -8.68 -1.03 -3.71
C SER A 80 -8.18 -0.64 -2.33
N ILE A 81 -7.71 -1.62 -1.58
CA ILE A 81 -7.22 -1.38 -0.23
C ILE A 81 -5.89 -2.07 -0.01
N GLU A 82 -5.20 -1.60 1.01
CA GLU A 82 -3.95 -2.15 1.49
C GLU A 82 -4.14 -2.39 2.98
N ALA A 83 -3.97 -3.62 3.42
CA ALA A 83 -4.23 -3.99 4.81
C ALA A 83 -3.03 -4.68 5.41
N PHE A 84 -2.78 -4.40 6.68
CA PHE A 84 -1.66 -5.00 7.42
C PHE A 84 -2.19 -5.89 8.52
N PHE A 85 -1.59 -7.07 8.62
CA PHE A 85 -1.97 -8.06 9.60
C PHE A 85 -0.79 -8.47 10.45
N HIS A 86 -1.04 -8.69 11.72
CA HIS A 86 -0.03 -9.24 12.62
C HIS A 86 0.25 -10.68 12.19
N PRO A 87 1.52 -11.02 11.89
CA PRO A 87 1.77 -12.35 11.32
C PRO A 87 1.60 -13.52 12.29
N VAL A 88 1.61 -13.26 13.59
CA VAL A 88 1.41 -14.34 14.55
C VAL A 88 -0.06 -14.55 14.86
N THR A 89 -0.78 -13.48 15.10
CA THR A 89 -2.19 -13.58 15.49
C THR A 89 -3.14 -13.49 14.31
N LEU A 90 -2.66 -12.97 13.20
CA LEU A 90 -3.45 -12.64 12.00
C LEU A 90 -4.52 -11.59 12.28
N LYS A 91 -4.29 -10.80 13.32
CA LYS A 91 -5.18 -9.70 13.61
C LYS A 91 -4.97 -8.57 12.60
N LYS A 92 -6.07 -8.06 12.07
CA LYS A 92 -6.03 -6.93 11.15
C LYS A 92 -5.73 -5.66 11.95
N LEU A 93 -4.66 -4.97 11.59
CA LEU A 93 -4.18 -3.83 12.35
C LEU A 93 -4.58 -2.50 11.73
N VAL A 94 -4.42 -2.40 10.41
CA VAL A 94 -4.67 -1.15 9.73
C VAL A 94 -5.11 -1.44 8.31
N VAL A 95 -5.99 -0.60 7.79
CA VAL A 95 -6.43 -0.67 6.39
C VAL A 95 -6.35 0.74 5.80
N PHE A 96 -5.69 0.84 4.66
CA PHE A 96 -5.58 2.09 3.93
C PHE A 96 -6.43 2.12 2.69
#